data_4dae17d967c1478d379c69ef0fd74ee7
#
_entry.id   4dae17d967c1478d379c69ef0fd74ee7
#
_cell.length_a   1.000
_cell.length_b   1.000
_cell.length_c   1.000
_cell.angle_alpha   90.00
_cell.angle_beta   90.00
_cell.angle_gamma   90.00
#
_symmetry.space_group_name_H-M   'P 1'
#
loop_
_entity.id
_entity.type
_entity.pdbx_description
1 polymer ?
#
loop_
_entity_poly.entity_id
_entity_poly.type
_entity_poly.pdbx_seq_one_letter_code
_entity_poly.pdbx_strand_id
1 'polypeptide(L)'
;QTEWLSALTDNSRINIGIFIALIAVVVVWFMMRKTTLGYEINSVGINPHAAEYAGMSAKRLIVVSMIISGALAGLGGTVEGLGTFGNVYSQTSSLSIGWDGMAVSLLAVNTALGIPFAAFLYAVLAIGKTGMIGIPSEVIDVVSAFIIFFVGADYMIRQFIKTKNEEGGK
;
A
#
# COMPACT_ATOMS: atom_id res chain seq x y z
N GLN A 1 -4.08 -21.24 -11.84
CA GLN A 1 -4.11 -20.44 -13.10
C GLN A 1 -5.45 -20.69 -13.74
N THR A 2 -6.20 -19.65 -14.02
CA THR A 2 -7.47 -19.75 -14.73
C THR A 2 -7.17 -19.79 -16.23
N GLU A 3 -7.43 -20.93 -16.89
CA GLU A 3 -7.08 -21.18 -18.30
C GLU A 3 -7.58 -20.09 -19.27
N TRP A 4 -8.74 -19.48 -18.99
CA TRP A 4 -9.30 -18.42 -19.82
C TRP A 4 -8.53 -17.07 -19.70
N LEU A 5 -7.93 -16.78 -18.53
CA LEU A 5 -7.09 -15.59 -18.34
C LEU A 5 -5.72 -15.75 -18.99
N SER A 6 -5.13 -16.93 -18.93
CA SER A 6 -3.88 -17.23 -19.63
C SER A 6 -4.02 -17.17 -21.15
N ALA A 7 -5.18 -17.56 -21.68
CA ALA A 7 -5.49 -17.48 -23.11
C ALA A 7 -5.65 -16.03 -23.62
N LEU A 8 -6.14 -15.11 -22.76
CA LEU A 8 -6.31 -13.68 -23.12
C LEU A 8 -5.03 -12.85 -22.97
N THR A 9 -4.07 -13.31 -22.16
CA THR A 9 -2.90 -12.53 -21.78
C THR A 9 -1.57 -13.16 -22.18
N ASP A 10 -1.58 -14.00 -23.22
CA ASP A 10 -0.37 -14.61 -23.82
C ASP A 10 0.54 -15.26 -22.76
N ASN A 11 -0.05 -16.14 -21.94
CA ASN A 11 0.63 -16.89 -20.88
C ASN A 11 1.20 -16.04 -19.71
N SER A 12 0.67 -14.83 -19.51
CA SER A 12 1.07 -13.99 -18.37
C SER A 12 0.63 -14.60 -17.03
N ARG A 13 1.35 -14.27 -15.95
CA ARG A 13 1.04 -14.71 -14.58
C ARG A 13 -0.14 -13.97 -13.94
N ILE A 14 -0.99 -13.34 -14.74
CA ILE A 14 -2.20 -12.68 -14.24
C ILE A 14 -3.13 -13.76 -13.70
N ASN A 15 -3.50 -13.62 -12.44
CA ASN A 15 -4.40 -14.53 -11.75
C ASN A 15 -5.63 -13.79 -11.21
N ILE A 16 -6.59 -14.54 -10.70
CA ILE A 16 -7.81 -13.98 -10.06
C ILE A 16 -7.48 -12.99 -8.93
N GLY A 17 -6.28 -13.05 -8.36
CA GLY A 17 -5.84 -12.16 -7.29
C GLY A 17 -5.94 -10.67 -7.63
N ILE A 18 -5.79 -10.28 -8.92
CA ILE A 18 -5.94 -8.87 -9.31
C ILE A 18 -7.37 -8.35 -9.09
N PHE A 19 -8.38 -9.19 -9.33
CA PHE A 19 -9.78 -8.84 -9.08
C PHE A 19 -10.04 -8.72 -7.58
N ILE A 20 -9.48 -9.62 -6.77
CA ILE A 20 -9.58 -9.56 -5.31
C ILE A 20 -8.92 -8.27 -4.80
N ALA A 21 -7.75 -7.91 -5.33
CA ALA A 21 -7.05 -6.67 -4.96
C ALA A 21 -7.87 -5.43 -5.33
N LEU A 22 -8.47 -5.38 -6.51
CA LEU A 22 -9.33 -4.26 -6.94
C LEU A 22 -10.59 -4.15 -6.06
N ILE A 23 -11.22 -5.27 -5.74
CA ILE A 23 -12.36 -5.30 -4.81
C ILE A 23 -11.93 -4.80 -3.44
N ALA A 24 -10.79 -5.24 -2.92
CA ALA A 24 -10.26 -4.78 -1.64
C ALA A 24 -10.03 -3.26 -1.62
N VAL A 25 -9.48 -2.68 -2.69
CA VAL A 25 -9.31 -1.22 -2.83
C VAL A 25 -10.65 -0.50 -2.76
N VAL A 26 -11.67 -0.99 -3.48
CA VAL A 26 -13.01 -0.40 -3.48
C VAL A 26 -13.65 -0.48 -2.09
N VAL A 27 -13.53 -1.64 -1.42
CA VAL A 27 -14.05 -1.86 -0.06
C VAL A 27 -13.38 -0.91 0.93
N VAL A 28 -12.07 -0.81 0.92
CA VAL A 28 -11.31 0.10 1.79
C VAL A 28 -11.67 1.56 1.50
N TRP A 29 -11.74 1.94 0.24
CA TRP A 29 -12.15 3.29 -0.15
C TRP A 29 -13.55 3.63 0.36
N PHE A 30 -14.51 2.72 0.16
CA PHE A 30 -15.88 2.91 0.64
C PHE A 30 -15.92 2.99 2.16
N MET A 31 -15.23 2.08 2.86
CA MET A 31 -15.16 2.06 4.30
C MET A 31 -14.58 3.38 4.84
N MET A 32 -13.47 3.85 4.30
CA MET A 32 -12.80 5.07 4.78
C MET A 32 -13.55 6.35 4.45
N ARG A 33 -14.29 6.40 3.32
CA ARG A 33 -14.96 7.62 2.84
C ARG A 33 -16.45 7.69 3.16
N LYS A 34 -17.09 6.54 3.35
CA LYS A 34 -18.56 6.46 3.40
C LYS A 34 -19.10 5.88 4.71
N THR A 35 -18.26 5.46 5.65
CA THR A 35 -18.70 4.91 6.93
C THR A 35 -18.27 5.76 8.12
N THR A 36 -19.03 5.66 9.22
CA THR A 36 -18.68 6.30 10.50
C THR A 36 -17.37 5.80 11.04
N LEU A 37 -17.06 4.50 10.87
CA LEU A 37 -15.82 3.88 11.30
C LEU A 37 -14.61 4.49 10.58
N GLY A 38 -14.70 4.74 9.27
CA GLY A 38 -13.64 5.42 8.53
C GLY A 38 -13.43 6.86 8.98
N TYR A 39 -14.51 7.57 9.27
CA TYR A 39 -14.45 8.93 9.84
C TYR A 39 -13.75 8.94 11.20
N GLU A 40 -14.15 8.03 12.10
CA GLU A 40 -13.56 7.92 13.44
C GLU A 40 -12.08 7.55 13.39
N ILE A 41 -11.68 6.57 12.55
CA ILE A 41 -10.28 6.18 12.37
C ILE A 41 -9.45 7.38 11.87
N ASN A 42 -9.96 8.10 10.88
CA ASN A 42 -9.26 9.27 10.33
C ASN A 42 -9.14 10.39 11.37
N SER A 43 -10.18 10.66 12.15
CA SER A 43 -10.17 11.66 13.21
C SER A 43 -9.15 11.36 14.31
N VAL A 44 -9.07 10.10 14.74
CA VAL A 44 -8.06 9.63 15.70
C VAL A 44 -6.65 9.71 15.09
N GLY A 45 -6.50 9.45 13.79
CA GLY A 45 -5.22 9.58 13.10
C GLY A 45 -4.69 11.01 13.03
N ILE A 46 -5.58 11.99 12.96
CA ILE A 46 -5.20 13.42 12.94
C ILE A 46 -4.85 13.91 14.35
N ASN A 47 -5.74 13.69 15.32
CA ASN A 47 -5.53 14.08 16.71
C ASN A 47 -6.31 13.17 17.67
N PRO A 48 -5.63 12.19 18.31
CA PRO A 48 -6.27 11.26 19.24
C PRO A 48 -6.97 11.96 20.41
N HIS A 49 -6.36 13.01 20.97
CA HIS A 49 -6.93 13.72 22.11
C HIS A 49 -8.22 14.46 21.74
N ALA A 50 -8.23 15.17 20.60
CA ALA A 50 -9.43 15.83 20.12
C ALA A 50 -10.55 14.84 19.84
N ALA A 51 -10.23 13.67 19.29
CA ALA A 51 -11.20 12.61 19.03
C ALA A 51 -11.79 12.05 20.34
N GLU A 52 -11.00 11.88 21.40
CA GLU A 52 -11.47 11.46 22.71
C GLU A 52 -12.41 12.50 23.34
N TYR A 53 -12.12 13.78 23.23
CA TYR A 53 -13.04 14.85 23.67
C TYR A 53 -14.38 14.82 22.90
N ALA A 54 -14.36 14.40 21.63
CA ALA A 54 -15.57 14.20 20.84
C ALA A 54 -16.31 12.88 21.14
N GLY A 55 -15.88 12.11 22.17
CA GLY A 55 -16.50 10.86 22.59
C GLY A 55 -16.04 9.62 21.82
N MET A 56 -15.02 9.72 20.98
CA MET A 56 -14.46 8.58 20.23
C MET A 56 -13.45 7.82 21.11
N SER A 57 -13.49 6.50 21.07
CA SER A 57 -12.54 5.66 21.80
C SER A 57 -11.27 5.40 20.98
N ALA A 58 -10.23 6.24 21.14
CA ALA A 58 -8.97 6.12 20.38
C ALA A 58 -8.34 4.72 20.50
N LYS A 59 -8.30 4.14 21.70
CA LYS A 59 -7.74 2.79 21.92
C LYS A 59 -8.46 1.71 21.11
N ARG A 60 -9.80 1.74 21.09
CA ARG A 60 -10.60 0.79 20.33
C ARG A 60 -10.37 0.94 18.82
N LEU A 61 -10.31 2.16 18.34
CA LEU A 61 -10.14 2.45 16.92
C LEU A 61 -8.75 2.07 16.40
N ILE A 62 -7.71 2.24 17.21
CA ILE A 62 -6.36 1.73 16.90
C ILE A 62 -6.38 0.21 16.74
N VAL A 63 -6.99 -0.52 17.68
CA VAL A 63 -7.08 -1.99 17.59
C VAL A 63 -7.87 -2.42 16.36
N VAL A 64 -9.00 -1.78 16.08
CA VAL A 64 -9.82 -2.07 14.89
C VAL A 64 -9.03 -1.83 13.60
N SER A 65 -8.29 -0.73 13.49
CA SER A 65 -7.47 -0.45 12.31
C SER A 65 -6.36 -1.48 12.11
N MET A 66 -5.74 -1.96 13.20
CA MET A 66 -4.74 -3.04 13.15
C MET A 66 -5.36 -4.38 12.69
N ILE A 67 -6.56 -4.72 13.16
CA ILE A 67 -7.28 -5.92 12.73
C ILE A 67 -7.58 -5.86 11.22
N ILE A 68 -8.09 -4.73 10.74
CA ILE A 68 -8.37 -4.53 9.32
C ILE A 68 -7.09 -4.65 8.49
N SER A 69 -6.01 -4.00 8.92
CA SER A 69 -4.70 -4.09 8.27
C SER A 69 -4.18 -5.52 8.22
N GLY A 70 -4.26 -6.26 9.34
CA GLY A 70 -3.87 -7.67 9.40
C GLY A 70 -4.70 -8.56 8.49
N ALA A 71 -6.01 -8.33 8.40
CA ALA A 71 -6.88 -9.07 7.49
C ALA A 71 -6.51 -8.83 6.02
N LEU A 72 -6.23 -7.57 5.63
CA LEU A 72 -5.77 -7.22 4.29
C LEU A 72 -4.40 -7.82 3.96
N ALA A 73 -3.48 -7.82 4.93
CA ALA A 73 -2.17 -8.47 4.77
C ALA A 73 -2.31 -9.99 4.58
N GLY A 74 -3.20 -10.63 5.34
CA GLY A 74 -3.52 -12.05 5.18
C GLY A 74 -4.12 -12.37 3.81
N LEU A 75 -5.03 -11.54 3.31
CA LEU A 75 -5.56 -11.65 1.94
C LEU A 75 -4.44 -11.51 0.90
N GLY A 76 -3.54 -10.54 1.06
CA GLY A 76 -2.38 -10.39 0.17
C GLY A 76 -1.50 -11.62 0.16
N GLY A 77 -1.18 -12.19 1.33
CA GLY A 77 -0.39 -13.41 1.45
C GLY A 77 -1.05 -14.64 0.82
N THR A 78 -2.38 -14.79 0.94
CA THR A 78 -3.12 -15.90 0.30
C THR A 78 -3.15 -15.73 -1.22
N VAL A 79 -3.33 -14.53 -1.73
CA VAL A 79 -3.30 -14.24 -3.17
C VAL A 79 -1.92 -14.55 -3.75
N GLU A 80 -0.84 -14.17 -3.07
CA GLU A 80 0.52 -14.47 -3.50
C GLU A 80 0.83 -15.97 -3.43
N GLY A 81 0.57 -16.61 -2.29
CA GLY A 81 0.87 -18.02 -2.07
C GLY A 81 0.07 -18.95 -2.99
N LEU A 82 -1.24 -18.81 -3.03
CA LEU A 82 -2.11 -19.69 -3.81
C LEU A 82 -2.25 -19.24 -5.26
N GLY A 83 -2.22 -17.92 -5.52
CA GLY A 83 -2.41 -17.37 -6.87
C GLY A 83 -1.15 -17.45 -7.72
N THR A 84 -0.01 -17.03 -7.19
CA THR A 84 1.25 -16.94 -7.95
C THR A 84 2.05 -18.23 -7.88
N PHE A 85 2.20 -18.83 -6.70
CA PHE A 85 3.04 -20.02 -6.51
C PHE A 85 2.26 -21.33 -6.55
N GLY A 86 0.94 -21.31 -6.33
CA GLY A 86 0.10 -22.51 -6.25
C GLY A 86 0.38 -23.43 -5.05
N ASN A 87 1.30 -23.00 -4.16
CA ASN A 87 1.72 -23.72 -2.97
C ASN A 87 1.98 -22.76 -1.82
N VAL A 88 1.83 -23.23 -0.60
CA VAL A 88 2.21 -22.50 0.60
C VAL A 88 3.58 -22.98 1.05
N TYR A 89 4.58 -22.13 0.99
CA TYR A 89 5.92 -22.44 1.48
C TYR A 89 6.09 -21.95 2.92
N SER A 90 6.79 -22.73 3.71
CA SER A 90 7.38 -22.23 4.96
C SER A 90 8.65 -21.46 4.60
N GLN A 91 8.60 -20.13 4.66
CA GLN A 91 9.79 -19.30 4.45
C GLN A 91 10.46 -18.97 5.77
N THR A 92 11.78 -19.14 5.80
CA THR A 92 12.61 -18.85 6.97
C THR A 92 13.03 -17.36 7.03
N SER A 93 12.89 -16.63 5.91
CA SER A 93 13.21 -15.21 5.81
C SER A 93 11.93 -14.37 5.60
N SER A 94 11.95 -13.14 6.13
CA SER A 94 10.86 -12.19 5.90
C SER A 94 10.74 -11.87 4.41
N LEU A 95 9.54 -11.99 3.87
CA LEU A 95 9.26 -11.57 2.49
C LEU A 95 9.45 -10.05 2.34
N SER A 96 10.20 -9.63 1.31
CA SER A 96 10.38 -8.22 0.97
C SER A 96 9.08 -7.54 0.55
N ILE A 97 8.07 -8.32 0.14
CA ILE A 97 6.78 -7.83 -0.37
C ILE A 97 6.04 -6.92 0.63
N GLY A 98 6.23 -7.14 1.94
CA GLY A 98 5.67 -6.26 2.96
C GLY A 98 6.33 -4.87 2.96
N TRP A 99 7.63 -4.81 2.75
CA TRP A 99 8.38 -3.56 2.62
C TRP A 99 8.03 -2.81 1.33
N ASP A 100 7.89 -3.56 0.24
CA ASP A 100 7.44 -3.02 -1.04
C ASP A 100 6.02 -2.43 -0.94
N GLY A 101 5.13 -3.11 -0.21
CA GLY A 101 3.79 -2.61 0.08
C GLY A 101 3.78 -1.30 0.88
N MET A 102 4.68 -1.14 1.84
CA MET A 102 4.84 0.14 2.56
C MET A 102 5.33 1.25 1.61
N ALA A 103 6.31 0.96 0.75
CA ALA A 103 6.80 1.91 -0.24
C ALA A 103 5.68 2.35 -1.21
N VAL A 104 4.87 1.41 -1.71
CA VAL A 104 3.71 1.69 -2.55
C VAL A 104 2.67 2.55 -1.81
N SER A 105 2.42 2.28 -0.53
CA SER A 105 1.46 3.07 0.26
C SER A 105 1.94 4.52 0.46
N LEU A 106 3.23 4.72 0.74
CA LEU A 106 3.82 6.06 0.83
C LEU A 106 3.74 6.80 -0.51
N LEU A 107 4.07 6.12 -1.61
CA LEU A 107 3.96 6.67 -2.96
C LEU A 107 2.51 7.07 -3.30
N ALA A 108 1.53 6.32 -2.82
CA ALA A 108 0.09 6.62 -2.96
C ALA A 108 -0.40 7.72 -2.00
N VAL A 109 0.48 8.32 -1.19
CA VAL A 109 0.12 9.30 -0.15
C VAL A 109 -0.95 8.72 0.79
N ASN A 110 -0.85 7.44 1.12
CA ASN A 110 -1.79 6.68 1.96
C ASN A 110 -3.28 6.80 1.51
N THR A 111 -3.52 7.00 0.22
CA THR A 111 -4.87 7.08 -0.33
C THR A 111 -5.27 5.78 -1.01
N ALA A 112 -6.45 5.24 -0.68
CA ALA A 112 -6.91 3.96 -1.23
C ALA A 112 -6.97 3.95 -2.77
N LEU A 113 -7.41 5.05 -3.40
CA LEU A 113 -7.46 5.17 -4.85
C LEU A 113 -6.08 5.42 -5.49
N GLY A 114 -5.12 5.96 -4.74
CA GLY A 114 -3.74 6.15 -5.20
C GLY A 114 -2.96 4.84 -5.27
N ILE A 115 -3.29 3.85 -4.42
CA ILE A 115 -2.57 2.58 -4.32
C ILE A 115 -2.49 1.83 -5.67
N PRO A 116 -3.56 1.66 -6.48
CA PRO A 116 -3.46 0.98 -7.77
C PRO A 116 -2.46 1.65 -8.73
N PHE A 117 -2.44 2.98 -8.78
CA PHE A 117 -1.52 3.72 -9.66
C PHE A 117 -0.08 3.61 -9.17
N ALA A 118 0.15 3.75 -7.87
CA ALA A 118 1.46 3.57 -7.26
C ALA A 118 1.97 2.13 -7.42
N ALA A 119 1.10 1.14 -7.24
CA ALA A 119 1.41 -0.27 -7.44
C ALA A 119 1.76 -0.59 -8.90
N PHE A 120 1.04 0.01 -9.86
CA PHE A 120 1.36 -0.13 -11.28
C PHE A 120 2.74 0.44 -11.61
N LEU A 121 3.04 1.64 -11.13
CA LEU A 121 4.35 2.27 -11.32
C LEU A 121 5.47 1.40 -10.70
N TYR A 122 5.26 0.92 -9.47
CA TYR A 122 6.20 0.05 -8.79
C TYR A 122 6.41 -1.28 -9.54
N ALA A 123 5.34 -1.86 -10.07
CA ALA A 123 5.41 -3.08 -10.88
C ALA A 123 6.21 -2.88 -12.17
N VAL A 124 6.07 -1.74 -12.85
CA VAL A 124 6.87 -1.40 -14.03
C VAL A 124 8.36 -1.33 -13.67
N LEU A 125 8.71 -0.71 -12.55
CA LEU A 125 10.08 -0.66 -12.07
C LEU A 125 10.62 -2.06 -11.73
N ALA A 126 9.81 -2.89 -11.06
CA ALA A 126 10.19 -4.25 -10.69
C ALA A 126 10.40 -5.16 -11.92
N ILE A 127 9.54 -5.03 -12.95
CA ILE A 127 9.70 -5.76 -14.23
C ILE A 127 10.93 -5.24 -14.98
N GLY A 128 11.16 -3.93 -15.00
CA GLY A 128 12.35 -3.33 -15.59
C GLY A 128 13.64 -3.89 -15.02
N LYS A 129 13.65 -4.18 -13.71
CA LYS A 129 14.77 -4.82 -13.01
C LYS A 129 15.15 -6.18 -13.62
N THR A 130 14.17 -7.00 -13.99
CA THR A 130 14.41 -8.34 -14.53
C THR A 130 14.86 -8.32 -16.00
N GLY A 131 14.59 -7.24 -16.73
CA GLY A 131 14.94 -7.07 -18.14
C GLY A 131 16.31 -6.46 -18.41
N MET A 132 16.99 -5.92 -17.39
CA MET A 132 18.30 -5.26 -17.57
C MET A 132 19.42 -6.29 -17.50
N ILE A 133 19.99 -6.65 -18.64
CA ILE A 133 21.12 -7.55 -18.74
C ILE A 133 22.42 -6.78 -18.45
N GLY A 134 23.23 -7.28 -17.51
CA GLY A 134 24.55 -6.72 -17.19
C GLY A 134 24.57 -5.63 -16.11
N ILE A 135 23.44 -5.27 -15.52
CA ILE A 135 23.38 -4.37 -14.37
C ILE A 135 22.99 -5.19 -13.13
N PRO A 136 23.78 -5.12 -12.04
CA PRO A 136 23.40 -5.78 -10.79
C PRO A 136 22.04 -5.30 -10.28
N SER A 137 21.22 -6.23 -9.79
CA SER A 137 19.88 -5.93 -9.28
C SER A 137 19.88 -4.90 -8.16
N GLU A 138 20.95 -4.87 -7.38
CA GLU A 138 21.18 -3.96 -6.25
C GLU A 138 21.23 -2.48 -6.69
N VAL A 139 21.78 -2.20 -7.87
CA VAL A 139 21.83 -0.84 -8.43
C VAL A 139 20.40 -0.34 -8.72
N ILE A 140 19.56 -1.21 -9.25
CA ILE A 140 18.18 -0.86 -9.56
C ILE A 140 17.35 -0.68 -8.28
N ASP A 141 17.62 -1.48 -7.25
CA ASP A 141 16.99 -1.32 -5.94
C ASP A 141 17.35 0.04 -5.32
N VAL A 142 18.58 0.48 -5.44
CA VAL A 142 19.02 1.81 -4.98
C VAL A 142 18.29 2.91 -5.77
N VAL A 143 18.19 2.81 -7.10
CA VAL A 143 17.46 3.78 -7.92
C VAL A 143 15.97 3.83 -7.53
N SER A 144 15.34 2.67 -7.34
CA SER A 144 13.94 2.57 -6.91
C SER A 144 13.75 3.21 -5.53
N ALA A 145 14.67 2.96 -4.59
CA ALA A 145 14.65 3.57 -3.26
C ALA A 145 14.76 5.10 -3.33
N PHE A 146 15.60 5.64 -4.21
CA PHE A 146 15.69 7.09 -4.43
C PHE A 146 14.40 7.67 -5.00
N ILE A 147 13.78 7.01 -5.98
CA ILE A 147 12.51 7.46 -6.55
C ILE A 147 11.44 7.55 -5.44
N ILE A 148 11.31 6.49 -4.64
CA ILE A 148 10.35 6.44 -3.54
C ILE A 148 10.65 7.51 -2.49
N PHE A 149 11.94 7.69 -2.15
CA PHE A 149 12.37 8.71 -1.21
C PHE A 149 12.00 10.13 -1.67
N PHE A 150 12.29 10.48 -2.93
CA PHE A 150 11.98 11.81 -3.45
C PHE A 150 10.47 12.07 -3.55
N VAL A 151 9.69 11.06 -3.93
CA VAL A 151 8.22 11.19 -3.95
C VAL A 151 7.66 11.32 -2.53
N GLY A 152 8.19 10.55 -1.58
CA GLY A 152 7.81 10.66 -0.16
C GLY A 152 8.27 11.99 0.47
N ALA A 153 9.44 12.50 0.05
CA ALA A 153 9.99 13.76 0.55
C ALA A 153 9.16 14.97 0.14
N ASP A 154 8.51 14.96 -1.03
CA ASP A 154 7.63 16.07 -1.48
C ASP A 154 6.50 16.31 -0.45
N TYR A 155 5.92 15.25 0.09
CA TYR A 155 4.92 15.35 1.15
C TYR A 155 5.47 15.99 2.42
N MET A 156 6.66 15.56 2.85
CA MET A 156 7.32 16.14 4.04
C MET A 156 7.68 17.60 3.83
N ILE A 157 8.22 17.96 2.67
CA ILE A 157 8.60 19.33 2.31
C ILE A 157 7.37 20.24 2.34
N ARG A 158 6.25 19.82 1.76
CA ARG A 158 4.99 20.59 1.76
C ARG A 158 4.46 20.80 3.17
N GLN A 159 4.58 19.81 4.04
CA GLN A 159 4.16 19.92 5.43
C GLN A 159 5.05 20.90 6.21
N PHE A 160 6.38 20.86 6.01
CA PHE A 160 7.31 21.82 6.62
C PHE A 160 7.06 23.25 6.16
N ILE A 161 6.81 23.48 4.87
CA ILE A 161 6.52 24.81 4.31
C ILE A 161 5.21 25.35 4.91
N LYS A 162 4.18 24.50 5.03
CA LYS A 162 2.89 24.89 5.60
C LYS A 162 3.02 25.32 7.06
N THR A 163 3.73 24.55 7.87
CA THR A 163 3.97 24.87 9.30
C THR A 163 4.72 26.19 9.46
N LYS A 164 5.73 26.43 8.61
CA LYS A 164 6.52 27.68 8.66
C LYS A 164 5.69 28.92 8.29
N ASN A 165 4.74 28.78 7.36
CA ASN A 165 3.85 29.89 6.99
C ASN A 165 2.82 30.21 8.08
N GLU A 166 2.42 29.25 8.90
CA GLU A 166 1.51 29.46 10.04
C GLU A 166 2.23 30.11 11.24
N GLU A 167 3.53 29.88 11.41
CA GLU A 167 4.35 30.49 12.45
C GLU A 167 4.83 31.91 12.07
N GLY A 168 5.03 32.19 10.79
CA GLY A 168 5.48 33.51 10.29
C GLY A 168 4.37 34.55 10.13
N GLY A 169 3.12 34.17 10.36
CA GLY A 169 1.94 35.03 10.25
C GLY A 169 1.39 35.56 11.61
N LYS A 170 2.17 35.46 12.72
CA LYS A 170 1.85 36.03 14.03
C LYS A 170 2.69 37.24 14.34
#